data_96b5e7c33009c48ddea194cb7b5444f3
#
_entry.id   96b5e7c33009c48ddea194cb7b5444f3
#
_cell.length_a   1.000
_cell.length_b   1.000
_cell.length_c   1.000
_cell.angle_alpha   90.00
_cell.angle_beta   90.00
_cell.angle_gamma   90.00
#
_symmetry.space_group_name_H-M   'P 1'
#
loop_
_entity.id
_entity.type
_entity.pdbx_description
1 polymer ?
#
loop_
_entity_poly.entity_id
_entity_poly.type
_entity_poly.pdbx_seq_one_letter_code
_entity_poly.pdbx_strand_id
1 'polypeptide(L)'
;MPVVHTYCSAPISDGAREALKAAYGKAIAAVPGKSEAWLMCLFEDDAHIYFAGDDSEPCALVDVSVFARSEVPAGAWERFTEEVTPVIARELGVDPARLYIRYDATANFGWNGANF
;
A
#
# COMPACT_ATOMS: atom_id res chain seq x y z
N MET A 1 -13.90 2.09 -1.22
CA MET A 1 -12.95 2.71 -2.18
C MET A 1 -11.56 2.78 -1.56
N PRO A 2 -10.74 1.78 -1.74
CA PRO A 2 -9.36 1.84 -1.28
C PRO A 2 -8.40 2.11 -2.45
N VAL A 3 -7.28 2.77 -2.11
CA VAL A 3 -6.14 2.97 -3.01
C VAL A 3 -4.89 2.52 -2.26
N VAL A 4 -4.05 1.70 -2.90
CA VAL A 4 -2.74 1.32 -2.38
C VAL A 4 -1.70 1.78 -3.39
N HIS A 5 -0.85 2.71 -2.98
CA HIS A 5 0.17 3.31 -3.83
C HIS A 5 1.55 2.91 -3.32
N THR A 6 2.27 2.15 -4.12
CA THR A 6 3.60 1.65 -3.79
C THR A 6 4.66 2.44 -4.53
N TYR A 7 5.58 3.06 -3.78
CA TYR A 7 6.80 3.69 -4.30
C TYR A 7 7.99 2.82 -3.92
N CYS A 8 8.84 2.49 -4.87
CA CYS A 8 10.06 1.73 -4.60
C CYS A 8 11.26 2.41 -5.28
N SER A 9 12.40 2.44 -4.59
CA SER A 9 13.63 3.01 -5.15
C SER A 9 14.30 2.09 -6.17
N ALA A 10 13.96 0.80 -6.17
CA ALA A 10 14.44 -0.20 -7.12
C ALA A 10 13.38 -0.49 -8.20
N PRO A 11 13.76 -1.14 -9.31
CA PRO A 11 12.80 -1.60 -10.30
C PRO A 11 11.78 -2.58 -9.72
N ILE A 12 10.54 -2.52 -10.22
CA ILE A 12 9.49 -3.47 -9.87
C ILE A 12 9.19 -4.29 -11.14
N SER A 13 9.49 -5.59 -11.09
CA SER A 13 9.18 -6.49 -12.20
C SER A 13 7.67 -6.70 -12.36
N ASP A 14 7.26 -7.18 -13.54
CA ASP A 14 5.86 -7.53 -13.79
C ASP A 14 5.37 -8.59 -12.80
N GLY A 15 6.21 -9.58 -12.51
CA GLY A 15 5.89 -10.63 -11.54
C GLY A 15 5.72 -10.10 -10.12
N ALA A 16 6.59 -9.20 -9.69
CA ALA A 16 6.50 -8.57 -8.38
C ALA A 16 5.21 -7.73 -8.27
N ARG A 17 4.88 -6.98 -9.31
CA ARG A 17 3.66 -6.18 -9.36
C ARG A 17 2.41 -7.05 -9.25
N GLU A 18 2.36 -8.17 -9.97
CA GLU A 18 1.24 -9.10 -9.89
C GLU A 18 1.12 -9.74 -8.50
N ALA A 19 2.23 -10.13 -7.89
CA ALA A 19 2.25 -10.70 -6.55
C ALA A 19 1.77 -9.69 -5.49
N LEU A 20 2.21 -8.44 -5.59
CA LEU A 20 1.77 -7.39 -4.68
C LEU A 20 0.30 -7.02 -4.88
N LYS A 21 -0.16 -6.95 -6.12
CA LYS A 21 -1.58 -6.74 -6.41
C LYS A 21 -2.44 -7.79 -5.72
N ALA A 22 -2.05 -9.07 -5.82
CA ALA A 22 -2.78 -10.17 -5.19
C ALA A 22 -2.74 -10.06 -3.66
N ALA A 23 -1.59 -9.74 -3.08
CA ALA A 23 -1.45 -9.58 -1.63
C ALA A 23 -2.27 -8.41 -1.10
N TYR A 24 -2.25 -7.27 -1.78
CA TYR A 24 -3.05 -6.10 -1.39
C TYR A 24 -4.55 -6.37 -1.52
N GLY A 25 -4.95 -7.05 -2.59
CA GLY A 25 -6.35 -7.40 -2.81
C GLY A 25 -6.90 -8.30 -1.71
N LYS A 26 -6.10 -9.22 -1.21
CA LYS A 26 -6.46 -10.08 -0.09
C LYS A 26 -6.45 -9.31 1.23
N ALA A 27 -5.38 -8.55 1.49
CA ALA A 27 -5.16 -7.88 2.77
C ALA A 27 -6.16 -6.73 3.02
N ILE A 28 -6.66 -6.07 1.96
CA ILE A 28 -7.57 -4.93 2.12
C ILE A 28 -8.89 -5.32 2.79
N ALA A 29 -9.25 -6.59 2.77
CA ALA A 29 -10.43 -7.10 3.46
C ALA A 29 -10.35 -6.97 4.99
N ALA A 30 -9.15 -6.76 5.55
CA ALA A 30 -8.99 -6.45 6.98
C ALA A 30 -9.61 -5.09 7.35
N VAL A 31 -9.72 -4.18 6.40
CA VAL A 31 -10.38 -2.89 6.61
C VAL A 31 -11.89 -3.07 6.43
N PRO A 32 -12.71 -2.76 7.44
CA PRO A 32 -14.15 -3.02 7.37
C PRO A 32 -14.81 -2.43 6.12
N GLY A 33 -15.57 -3.26 5.41
CA GLY A 33 -16.31 -2.87 4.22
C GLY A 33 -15.48 -2.71 2.96
N LYS A 34 -14.19 -3.01 2.98
CA LYS A 34 -13.32 -2.89 1.80
C LYS A 34 -13.08 -4.25 1.15
N SER A 35 -12.88 -4.23 -0.17
CA SER A 35 -12.59 -5.45 -0.93
C SER A 35 -11.76 -5.11 -2.17
N GLU A 36 -11.17 -6.13 -2.76
CA GLU A 36 -10.41 -6.01 -4.01
C GLU A 36 -11.26 -5.46 -5.17
N ALA A 37 -12.57 -5.70 -5.16
CA ALA A 37 -13.48 -5.24 -6.22
C ALA A 37 -13.44 -3.71 -6.43
N TRP A 38 -13.02 -2.97 -5.41
CA TRP A 38 -12.94 -1.50 -5.45
C TRP A 38 -11.53 -0.98 -5.25
N LEU A 39 -10.54 -1.87 -5.18
CA LEU A 39 -9.17 -1.50 -4.90
C LEU A 39 -8.47 -1.00 -6.17
N MET A 40 -7.88 0.18 -6.05
CA MET A 40 -6.94 0.69 -7.04
C MET A 40 -5.52 0.50 -6.51
N CYS A 41 -4.68 -0.21 -7.28
CA CYS A 41 -3.27 -0.36 -6.97
C CYS A 41 -2.44 0.44 -7.97
N LEU A 42 -1.54 1.27 -7.45
CA LEU A 42 -0.58 2.02 -8.25
C LEU A 42 0.83 1.62 -7.84
N PHE A 43 1.73 1.56 -8.83
CA PHE A 43 3.13 1.24 -8.60
C PHE A 43 4.01 2.26 -9.30
N GLU A 44 4.95 2.83 -8.57
CA GLU A 44 5.99 3.69 -9.11
C GLU A 44 7.34 3.15 -8.66
N ASP A 45 8.14 2.74 -9.62
CA ASP A 45 9.47 2.21 -9.36
C ASP A 45 10.56 3.22 -9.76
N ASP A 46 11.81 2.87 -9.47
CA ASP A 46 12.97 3.73 -9.74
C ASP A 46 12.81 5.15 -9.14
N ALA A 47 12.10 5.25 -8.03
CA ALA A 47 11.92 6.50 -7.34
C ALA A 47 13.19 6.88 -6.56
N HIS A 48 13.47 8.18 -6.48
CA HIS A 48 14.59 8.67 -5.69
C HIS A 48 14.15 8.80 -4.22
N ILE A 49 14.53 7.81 -3.42
CA ILE A 49 14.12 7.74 -2.01
C ILE A 49 15.37 7.62 -1.14
N TYR A 50 15.48 8.50 -0.15
CA TYR A 50 16.47 8.41 0.92
C TYR A 50 15.78 7.94 2.18
N PHE A 51 16.33 6.91 2.81
CA PHE A 51 15.92 6.48 4.13
C PHE A 51 17.05 6.74 5.11
N ALA A 52 16.78 7.51 6.15
CA ALA A 52 17.82 7.96 7.09
C ALA A 52 19.01 8.63 6.39
N GLY A 53 18.75 9.36 5.30
CA GLY A 53 19.78 10.04 4.53
C GLY A 53 20.59 9.14 3.59
N ASP A 54 20.18 7.87 3.40
CA ASP A 54 20.93 6.86 2.64
C ASP A 54 20.06 6.26 1.53
N ASP A 55 20.58 6.22 0.32
CA ASP A 55 19.94 5.62 -0.85
C ASP A 55 20.69 4.38 -1.38
N SER A 56 21.69 3.88 -0.65
CA SER A 56 22.54 2.77 -1.09
C SER A 56 21.83 1.41 -1.12
N GLU A 57 20.76 1.26 -0.33
CA GLU A 57 19.96 0.05 -0.29
C GLU A 57 18.51 0.36 -0.68
N PRO A 58 17.78 -0.61 -1.25
CA PRO A 58 16.39 -0.39 -1.63
C PRO A 58 15.52 0.01 -0.44
N CYS A 59 14.61 0.93 -0.69
CA CYS A 59 13.58 1.31 0.27
C CYS A 59 12.25 1.56 -0.44
N ALA A 60 11.16 1.56 0.32
CA ALA A 60 9.84 1.73 -0.23
C ALA A 60 8.91 2.47 0.73
N LEU A 61 7.92 3.13 0.15
CA LEU A 61 6.79 3.72 0.84
C LEU A 61 5.51 3.17 0.23
N VAL A 62 4.62 2.67 1.06
CA VAL A 62 3.28 2.25 0.63
C VAL A 62 2.25 3.15 1.29
N ASP A 63 1.51 3.89 0.49
CA ASP A 63 0.41 4.73 0.95
C ASP A 63 -0.91 4.00 0.74
N VAL A 64 -1.67 3.85 1.82
CA VAL A 64 -3.00 3.24 1.81
C VAL A 64 -4.02 4.31 2.15
N SER A 65 -4.93 4.58 1.24
CA SER A 65 -5.99 5.58 1.43
C SER A 65 -7.34 4.93 1.19
N VAL A 66 -8.29 5.16 2.11
CA VAL A 66 -9.62 4.59 1.99
C VAL A 66 -10.70 5.65 2.21
N PHE A 67 -11.86 5.43 1.60
CA PHE A 67 -13.06 6.15 1.97
C PHE A 67 -13.63 5.56 3.28
N ALA A 68 -13.88 6.42 4.26
CA ALA A 68 -14.53 6.01 5.51
C ALA A 68 -15.29 7.20 6.12
N ARG A 69 -16.50 6.94 6.62
CA ARG A 69 -17.31 7.95 7.30
C ARG A 69 -17.11 7.96 8.81
N SER A 70 -16.42 6.95 9.31
CA SER A 70 -16.07 6.81 10.72
C SER A 70 -14.63 6.35 10.83
N GLU A 71 -14.08 6.41 12.03
CA GLU A 71 -12.70 6.00 12.27
C GLU A 71 -12.50 4.52 11.93
N VAL A 72 -11.41 4.23 11.24
CA VAL A 72 -10.99 2.85 10.98
C VAL A 72 -10.27 2.33 12.22
N PRO A 73 -10.65 1.16 12.75
CA PRO A 73 -9.97 0.61 13.93
C PRO A 73 -8.49 0.40 13.68
N ALA A 74 -7.65 0.77 14.63
CA ALA A 74 -6.20 0.61 14.54
C ALA A 74 -5.78 -0.83 14.23
N GLY A 75 -6.49 -1.81 14.77
CA GLY A 75 -6.23 -3.22 14.51
C GLY A 75 -6.38 -3.64 13.05
N ALA A 76 -7.24 -2.93 12.29
CA ALA A 76 -7.37 -3.18 10.85
C ALA A 76 -6.10 -2.78 10.10
N TRP A 77 -5.53 -1.62 10.43
CA TRP A 77 -4.25 -1.16 9.85
C TRP A 77 -3.09 -2.06 10.24
N GLU A 78 -3.04 -2.47 11.50
CA GLU A 78 -2.00 -3.39 12.00
C GLU A 78 -2.04 -4.71 11.23
N ARG A 79 -3.22 -5.27 11.02
CA ARG A 79 -3.39 -6.52 10.28
C ARG A 79 -2.93 -6.38 8.82
N PHE A 80 -3.26 -5.27 8.18
CA PHE A 80 -2.80 -5.00 6.82
C PHE A 80 -1.27 -4.97 6.78
N THR A 81 -0.64 -4.23 7.70
CA THR A 81 0.83 -4.16 7.81
C THR A 81 1.45 -5.54 7.96
N GLU A 82 0.92 -6.34 8.88
CA GLU A 82 1.44 -7.69 9.15
C GLU A 82 1.33 -8.61 7.93
N GLU A 83 0.22 -8.53 7.19
CA GLU A 83 0.01 -9.38 6.03
C GLU A 83 0.88 -9.00 4.84
N VAL A 84 1.04 -7.71 4.56
CA VAL A 84 1.70 -7.27 3.32
C VAL A 84 3.21 -7.10 3.45
N THR A 85 3.73 -6.81 4.65
CA THR A 85 5.16 -6.56 4.84
C THR A 85 6.04 -7.70 4.34
N PRO A 86 5.76 -8.98 4.66
CA PRO A 86 6.60 -10.07 4.16
C PRO A 86 6.60 -10.19 2.63
N VAL A 87 5.46 -9.90 2.01
CA VAL A 87 5.33 -9.97 0.55
C VAL A 87 6.09 -8.83 -0.11
N ILE A 88 5.98 -7.61 0.42
CA ILE A 88 6.72 -6.44 -0.07
C ILE A 88 8.23 -6.70 0.03
N ALA A 89 8.69 -7.15 1.19
CA ALA A 89 10.11 -7.43 1.42
C ALA A 89 10.65 -8.47 0.43
N ARG A 90 9.93 -9.56 0.23
CA ARG A 90 10.33 -10.62 -0.67
C ARG A 90 10.32 -10.18 -2.13
N GLU A 91 9.24 -9.54 -2.58
CA GLU A 91 9.05 -9.22 -3.99
C GLU A 91 9.87 -8.00 -4.43
N LEU A 92 10.08 -7.03 -3.57
CA LEU A 92 10.84 -5.83 -3.90
C LEU A 92 12.30 -5.87 -3.45
N GLY A 93 12.70 -6.87 -2.67
CA GLY A 93 14.05 -6.94 -2.10
C GLY A 93 14.32 -5.81 -1.10
N VAL A 94 13.29 -5.31 -0.42
CA VAL A 94 13.38 -4.23 0.54
C VAL A 94 13.43 -4.80 1.95
N ASP A 95 14.41 -4.36 2.74
CA ASP A 95 14.44 -4.67 4.16
C ASP A 95 13.21 -4.04 4.82
N PRO A 96 12.42 -4.80 5.61
CA PRO A 96 11.29 -4.23 6.34
C PRO A 96 11.62 -2.99 7.19
N ALA A 97 12.86 -2.88 7.66
CA ALA A 97 13.33 -1.71 8.39
C ALA A 97 13.50 -0.45 7.51
N ARG A 98 13.43 -0.63 6.19
CA ARG A 98 13.50 0.45 5.20
C ARG A 98 12.19 0.61 4.43
N LEU A 99 11.10 0.18 5.03
CA LEU A 99 9.75 0.25 4.48
C LEU A 99 8.84 1.02 5.45
N TYR A 100 8.17 2.04 4.94
CA TYR A 100 7.05 2.65 5.64
C TYR A 100 5.74 2.29 4.95
N ILE A 101 4.71 2.02 5.74
CA ILE A 101 3.34 1.90 5.27
C ILE A 101 2.53 2.98 5.99
N ARG A 102 1.91 3.86 5.23
CA ARG A 102 1.16 5.00 5.75
C ARG A 102 -0.31 4.86 5.42
N TYR A 103 -1.17 5.19 6.38
CA TYR A 103 -2.61 4.99 6.29
C TYR A 103 -3.35 6.31 6.41
N ASP A 104 -4.39 6.45 5.58
CA ASP A 104 -5.25 7.61 5.58
C ASP A 104 -6.69 7.20 5.32
N ALA A 105 -7.63 7.86 5.96
CA ALA A 105 -9.05 7.66 5.73
C ALA A 105 -9.71 9.02 5.55
N THR A 106 -10.59 9.13 4.56
CA THR A 106 -11.31 10.37 4.27
C THR A 106 -12.77 10.10 3.98
N ALA A 107 -13.64 11.00 4.44
CA ALA A 107 -15.06 10.99 4.08
C ALA A 107 -15.32 11.64 2.72
N ASN A 108 -14.30 12.25 2.11
CA ASN A 108 -14.39 12.96 0.85
C ASN A 108 -13.72 12.17 -0.26
N PHE A 109 -14.52 11.41 -0.99
CA PHE A 109 -14.04 10.52 -2.02
C PHE A 109 -14.96 10.54 -3.24
N GLY A 110 -14.40 10.82 -4.42
CA GLY A 110 -15.14 10.91 -5.67
C GLY A 110 -15.06 9.64 -6.50
N TRP A 111 -16.19 9.24 -7.04
CA TRP A 111 -16.27 8.12 -7.96
C TRP A 111 -17.39 8.35 -8.97
N ASN A 112 -17.13 8.05 -10.23
CA ASN A 112 -18.10 8.13 -11.32
C ASN A 112 -18.81 9.49 -11.40
N GLY A 113 -18.05 10.55 -11.16
CA GLY A 113 -18.54 11.93 -11.30
C GLY A 113 -19.28 12.50 -10.09
N ALA A 114 -19.33 11.77 -8.98
CA ALA A 114 -19.98 12.23 -7.75
C ALA A 114 -19.17 11.80 -6.52
N ASN A 115 -19.42 12.44 -5.41
CA ASN A 115 -18.84 12.05 -4.12
C ASN A 115 -19.79 11.15 -3.35
N PHE A 116 -19.21 10.32 -2.52
CA PHE A 116 -19.99 9.47 -1.59
C PHE A 116 -20.58 10.25 -0.45
#